data_27c37d5d8903695820b288d8106cdb06
#
_entry.id   27c37d5d8903695820b288d8106cdb06
#
_cell.length_a   1.000
_cell.length_b   1.000
_cell.length_c   1.000
_cell.angle_alpha   90.00
_cell.angle_beta   90.00
_cell.angle_gamma   90.00
#
_symmetry.space_group_name_H-M   'P 1'
#
loop_
_entity.id
_entity.type
_entity.pdbx_description
1 polymer ?
#
loop_
_entity_poly.entity_id
_entity_poly.type
_entity_poly.pdbx_seq_one_letter_code
_entity_poly.pdbx_strand_id
1 'polypeptide(L)'
;MNKLNDLRLWWYFFLYTFCISAAIQFILLPYVFSYFHAGNGLLTSSLDSIGFHRIAVDLADKVRLQGWSVYQLRPGGQSPAGIASIFYFFIIPDPRIFIPITSALHASAALILFKFVDLLLKNKAKSILCVLPFLVFPSNLQWTAQWHRDGFTLLGVILILQAMLLLSQLARYKVDRWVFNNFVSVGSFLCGFFLLWLGRPYILKIVSPFVMLLFLLLFIIILIRFFKREMQWKSILLFFVSILSILFIVSKASVFCDYAGFIENVQASEDRKSTITLEDYKKITASIPEDKKSALLIEAHKKITADIPEDKKQTILLEAYKKIAEDVPKEKRWENLKWFPTFIDSNAYSLAQIRSGFRFSGGRSIIDSNIGFGNVVDLLIYLPRAAQIVFLAPFPNQWFDKGSFPANTLMRRISALEMVIIYFFLLFLIYAIWHWRKRIEIWVVSIFCTYIMLVYGLVICNVGSLYRMRYAYIMILVAFGVAGFIMFIERLKMRNMNS
;
A
#
# COMPACT_ATOMS: atom_id res chain seq x y z
N MET A 1 5.51 -23.92 21.01
CA MET A 1 6.51 -22.91 20.58
C MET A 1 6.85 -22.03 21.77
N ASN A 2 8.13 -22.00 22.19
CA ASN A 2 8.54 -21.21 23.36
C ASN A 2 8.38 -19.70 23.09
N LYS A 3 7.56 -19.00 23.89
CA LYS A 3 7.36 -17.55 23.82
C LYS A 3 8.68 -16.75 23.82
N LEU A 4 9.67 -17.25 24.55
CA LEU A 4 11.01 -16.65 24.65
C LEU A 4 11.73 -16.60 23.29
N ASN A 5 11.52 -17.59 22.41
CA ASN A 5 12.15 -17.62 21.08
C ASN A 5 11.53 -16.58 20.11
N ASP A 6 10.23 -16.32 20.21
CA ASP A 6 9.55 -15.33 19.35
C ASP A 6 9.99 -13.90 19.72
N LEU A 7 10.13 -13.61 21.01
CA LEU A 7 10.61 -12.31 21.47
C LEU A 7 12.08 -12.06 21.06
N ARG A 8 12.94 -13.07 21.16
CA ARG A 8 14.34 -12.97 20.71
C ARG A 8 14.40 -12.71 19.20
N LEU A 9 13.59 -13.43 18.41
CA LEU A 9 13.55 -13.23 16.96
C LEU A 9 13.05 -11.83 16.61
N TRP A 10 12.04 -11.32 17.32
CA TRP A 10 11.57 -9.95 17.16
C TRP A 10 12.69 -8.94 17.43
N TRP A 11 13.49 -9.11 18.50
CA TRP A 11 14.62 -8.26 18.81
C TRP A 11 15.69 -8.29 17.72
N TYR A 12 15.98 -9.44 17.10
CA TYR A 12 16.91 -9.51 15.96
C TYR A 12 16.39 -8.72 14.76
N PHE A 13 15.13 -8.85 14.42
CA PHE A 13 14.51 -8.08 13.34
C PHE A 13 14.48 -6.58 13.66
N PHE A 14 14.17 -6.23 14.90
CA PHE A 14 14.19 -4.84 15.36
C PHE A 14 15.58 -4.22 15.30
N LEU A 15 16.59 -4.85 15.88
CA LEU A 15 17.96 -4.36 15.85
C LEU A 15 18.50 -4.22 14.44
N TYR A 16 18.24 -5.21 13.58
CA TYR A 16 18.61 -5.14 12.18
C TYR A 16 18.01 -3.91 11.48
N THR A 17 16.69 -3.76 11.54
CA THR A 17 16.00 -2.61 10.90
C THR A 17 16.37 -1.28 11.53
N PHE A 18 16.56 -1.23 12.83
CA PHE A 18 17.00 -0.04 13.56
C PHE A 18 18.40 0.39 13.11
N CYS A 19 19.36 -0.52 13.11
CA CYS A 19 20.74 -0.22 12.70
C CYS A 19 20.82 0.23 11.23
N ILE A 20 20.09 -0.44 10.32
CA ILE A 20 20.06 -0.04 8.92
C ILE A 20 19.39 1.33 8.75
N SER A 21 18.26 1.58 9.39
CA SER A 21 17.56 2.87 9.31
C SER A 21 18.40 4.00 9.90
N ALA A 22 19.09 3.75 11.01
CA ALA A 22 20.03 4.69 11.61
C ALA A 22 21.22 4.95 10.66
N ALA A 23 21.83 3.90 10.08
CA ALA A 23 22.91 4.05 9.11
C ALA A 23 22.45 4.87 7.89
N ILE A 24 21.26 4.64 7.37
CA ILE A 24 20.71 5.42 6.24
C ILE A 24 20.56 6.90 6.63
N GLN A 25 19.94 7.21 7.77
CA GLN A 25 19.62 8.61 8.13
C GLN A 25 20.81 9.39 8.70
N PHE A 26 21.72 8.75 9.43
CA PHE A 26 22.83 9.43 10.09
C PHE A 26 24.14 9.38 9.29
N ILE A 27 24.33 8.37 8.40
CA ILE A 27 25.58 8.15 7.71
C ILE A 27 25.40 8.24 6.17
N LEU A 28 24.57 7.36 5.60
CA LEU A 28 24.51 7.24 4.15
C LEU A 28 23.95 8.50 3.49
N LEU A 29 22.85 9.05 3.99
CA LEU A 29 22.25 10.25 3.41
C LEU A 29 23.11 11.49 3.60
N PRO A 30 23.62 11.83 4.78
CA PRO A 30 24.40 13.05 4.95
C PRO A 30 25.78 13.01 4.24
N TYR A 31 26.47 11.85 4.24
CA TYR A 31 27.88 11.80 3.84
C TYR A 31 28.11 11.05 2.52
N VAL A 32 27.35 9.99 2.20
CA VAL A 32 27.57 9.19 0.98
C VAL A 32 26.65 9.63 -0.15
N PHE A 33 25.39 9.87 0.17
CA PHE A 33 24.36 10.26 -0.78
C PHE A 33 23.83 11.69 -0.50
N SER A 34 24.73 12.62 -0.20
CA SER A 34 24.39 14.00 0.19
C SER A 34 23.49 14.72 -0.82
N TYR A 35 23.63 14.42 -2.09
CA TYR A 35 22.76 14.95 -3.15
C TYR A 35 21.28 14.54 -2.99
N PHE A 36 21.00 13.43 -2.32
CA PHE A 36 19.63 12.95 -2.06
C PHE A 36 19.14 13.33 -0.66
N HIS A 37 19.94 14.05 0.11
CA HIS A 37 19.61 14.45 1.48
C HIS A 37 18.89 15.82 1.50
N ALA A 38 17.66 15.82 2.05
CA ALA A 38 16.85 17.04 2.19
C ALA A 38 17.02 17.72 3.57
N GLY A 39 17.97 17.27 4.37
CA GLY A 39 18.13 17.68 5.78
C GLY A 39 17.47 16.70 6.75
N ASN A 40 17.96 16.66 7.99
CA ASN A 40 17.42 15.83 9.09
C ASN A 40 17.16 14.36 8.76
N GLY A 41 18.02 13.77 7.90
CA GLY A 41 17.87 12.36 7.47
C GLY A 41 16.72 12.11 6.48
N LEU A 42 16.10 13.17 5.95
CA LEU A 42 15.03 13.04 4.95
C LEU A 42 15.58 12.90 3.53
N LEU A 43 14.89 12.12 2.71
CA LEU A 43 15.19 11.94 1.29
C LEU A 43 14.49 13.01 0.44
N THR A 44 15.20 13.63 -0.51
CA THR A 44 14.64 14.61 -1.46
C THR A 44 13.50 14.04 -2.30
N SER A 45 13.53 12.74 -2.59
CA SER A 45 12.45 12.05 -3.33
C SER A 45 11.25 11.66 -2.46
N SER A 46 11.35 11.76 -1.12
CA SER A 46 10.27 11.43 -0.18
C SER A 46 9.43 12.65 0.16
N LEU A 47 8.73 13.19 -0.83
CA LEU A 47 7.89 14.39 -0.68
C LEU A 47 6.87 14.26 0.46
N ASP A 48 6.31 13.07 0.65
CA ASP A 48 5.36 12.80 1.75
C ASP A 48 6.03 13.01 3.13
N SER A 49 7.23 12.45 3.37
CA SER A 49 7.93 12.57 4.67
C SER A 49 8.34 14.02 4.96
N ILE A 50 8.79 14.75 3.93
CA ILE A 50 9.10 16.18 4.03
C ILE A 50 7.82 16.97 4.37
N GLY A 51 6.72 16.66 3.69
CA GLY A 51 5.41 17.27 3.96
C GLY A 51 4.92 16.99 5.37
N PHE A 52 5.00 15.74 5.85
CA PHE A 52 4.61 15.38 7.21
C PHE A 52 5.47 16.08 8.27
N HIS A 53 6.77 16.19 8.04
CA HIS A 53 7.67 16.92 8.93
C HIS A 53 7.26 18.38 9.05
N ARG A 54 7.03 19.07 7.92
CA ARG A 54 6.62 20.48 7.91
C ARG A 54 5.29 20.70 8.64
N ILE A 55 4.25 19.91 8.31
CA ILE A 55 2.94 19.99 8.97
C ILE A 55 3.06 19.71 10.48
N ALA A 56 3.92 18.77 10.87
CA ALA A 56 4.12 18.42 12.27
C ALA A 56 4.80 19.55 13.07
N VAL A 57 5.79 20.22 12.50
CA VAL A 57 6.43 21.40 13.11
C VAL A 57 5.41 22.52 13.30
N ASP A 58 4.68 22.88 12.21
CA ASP A 58 3.66 23.94 12.24
C ASP A 58 2.58 23.63 13.29
N LEU A 59 2.14 22.38 13.40
CA LEU A 59 1.12 21.98 14.39
C LEU A 59 1.67 22.01 15.82
N ALA A 60 2.91 21.54 16.04
CA ALA A 60 3.55 21.60 17.35
C ALA A 60 3.70 23.05 17.84
N ASP A 61 4.08 23.96 16.97
CA ASP A 61 4.20 25.39 17.30
C ASP A 61 2.83 26.03 17.56
N LYS A 62 1.79 25.69 16.79
CA LYS A 62 0.42 26.13 17.09
C LYS A 62 -0.05 25.66 18.45
N VAL A 63 0.23 24.40 18.82
CA VAL A 63 -0.13 23.86 20.13
C VAL A 63 0.63 24.59 21.25
N ARG A 64 1.91 24.96 21.05
CA ARG A 64 2.69 25.77 22.03
C ARG A 64 2.09 27.15 22.23
N LEU A 65 1.62 27.80 21.17
CA LEU A 65 1.10 29.16 21.22
C LEU A 65 -0.37 29.26 21.64
N GLN A 66 -1.21 28.29 21.24
CA GLN A 66 -2.66 28.37 21.38
C GLN A 66 -3.25 27.25 22.27
N GLY A 67 -2.41 26.33 22.76
CA GLY A 67 -2.82 25.22 23.62
C GLY A 67 -3.33 24.00 22.83
N TRP A 68 -3.67 22.95 23.57
CA TRP A 68 -4.09 21.65 23.00
C TRP A 68 -5.43 21.65 22.26
N SER A 69 -6.23 22.71 22.39
CA SER A 69 -7.51 22.83 21.67
C SER A 69 -7.38 22.85 20.16
N VAL A 70 -6.22 23.27 19.63
CA VAL A 70 -5.94 23.31 18.19
C VAL A 70 -5.30 22.03 17.65
N TYR A 71 -5.02 21.06 18.54
CA TYR A 71 -4.41 19.80 18.14
C TYR A 71 -5.35 18.96 17.26
N GLN A 72 -4.80 18.41 16.20
CA GLN A 72 -5.48 17.46 15.30
C GLN A 72 -4.60 16.23 15.10
N LEU A 73 -5.15 15.03 15.36
CA LEU A 73 -4.44 13.78 15.07
C LEU A 73 -4.20 13.57 13.57
N ARG A 74 -5.05 14.15 12.73
CA ARG A 74 -4.98 14.01 11.27
C ARG A 74 -5.04 15.37 10.57
N PRO A 75 -4.05 16.25 10.75
CA PRO A 75 -4.02 17.55 10.09
C PRO A 75 -3.96 17.34 8.57
N GLY A 76 -4.91 17.92 7.82
CA GLY A 76 -5.02 17.70 6.39
C GLY A 76 -5.15 16.21 5.99
N GLY A 77 -5.78 15.38 6.84
CA GLY A 77 -5.93 13.95 6.61
C GLY A 77 -4.67 13.10 6.87
N GLN A 78 -3.58 13.66 7.42
CA GLN A 78 -2.26 13.04 7.54
C GLN A 78 -1.91 12.67 8.99
N SER A 79 -2.29 11.47 9.44
CA SER A 79 -1.98 11.01 10.81
C SER A 79 -0.49 10.97 11.16
N PRO A 80 0.45 10.64 10.26
CA PRO A 80 1.86 10.70 10.60
C PRO A 80 2.31 12.10 11.04
N ALA A 81 1.76 13.16 10.44
CA ALA A 81 2.08 14.53 10.85
C ALA A 81 1.50 14.86 12.23
N GLY A 82 0.25 14.46 12.53
CA GLY A 82 -0.36 14.65 13.84
C GLY A 82 0.35 13.87 14.95
N ILE A 83 0.76 12.63 14.69
CA ILE A 83 1.56 11.85 15.63
C ILE A 83 2.92 12.53 15.84
N ALA A 84 3.60 12.94 14.77
CA ALA A 84 4.89 13.58 14.86
C ALA A 84 4.84 14.90 15.65
N SER A 85 3.77 15.69 15.51
CA SER A 85 3.65 16.96 16.25
C SER A 85 3.61 16.79 17.76
N ILE A 86 3.07 15.67 18.29
CA ILE A 86 3.12 15.37 19.73
C ILE A 86 4.59 15.18 20.18
N PHE A 87 5.36 14.37 19.44
CA PHE A 87 6.76 14.14 19.77
C PHE A 87 7.59 15.42 19.61
N TYR A 88 7.32 16.23 18.58
CA TYR A 88 8.00 17.50 18.36
C TYR A 88 7.66 18.54 19.44
N PHE A 89 6.47 18.47 20.01
CA PHE A 89 6.09 19.32 21.14
C PHE A 89 6.92 19.00 22.39
N PHE A 90 7.12 17.70 22.72
CA PHE A 90 7.77 17.28 23.95
C PHE A 90 9.28 17.08 23.85
N ILE A 91 9.82 16.74 22.63
CA ILE A 91 11.22 16.36 22.47
C ILE A 91 11.93 17.39 21.57
N ILE A 92 12.03 17.08 20.27
CA ILE A 92 12.69 17.92 19.26
C ILE A 92 12.00 17.76 17.91
N PRO A 93 12.00 18.77 17.03
CA PRO A 93 11.44 18.67 15.68
C PRO A 93 12.41 17.98 14.71
N ASP A 94 12.75 16.73 14.99
CA ASP A 94 13.66 15.91 14.17
C ASP A 94 13.01 14.59 13.77
N PRO A 95 12.83 14.28 12.47
CA PRO A 95 12.22 13.04 12.02
C PRO A 95 12.97 11.77 12.45
N ARG A 96 14.27 11.85 12.76
CA ARG A 96 15.10 10.73 13.17
C ARG A 96 14.66 10.09 14.48
N ILE A 97 13.91 10.80 15.32
CA ILE A 97 13.35 10.25 16.57
C ILE A 97 12.34 9.11 16.32
N PHE A 98 11.84 8.97 15.09
CA PHE A 98 10.88 7.91 14.73
C PHE A 98 11.53 6.62 14.28
N ILE A 99 12.86 6.54 14.13
CA ILE A 99 13.58 5.31 13.75
C ILE A 99 13.18 4.11 14.63
N PRO A 100 13.11 4.22 15.96
CA PRO A 100 12.69 3.10 16.81
C PRO A 100 11.26 2.65 16.50
N ILE A 101 10.34 3.58 16.26
CA ILE A 101 8.93 3.28 16.01
C ILE A 101 8.77 2.59 14.65
N THR A 102 9.37 3.13 13.58
CA THR A 102 9.30 2.52 12.25
C THR A 102 9.95 1.14 12.23
N SER A 103 11.07 0.97 12.95
CA SER A 103 11.75 -0.32 13.08
C SER A 103 10.91 -1.35 13.85
N ALA A 104 10.21 -0.92 14.92
CA ALA A 104 9.32 -1.80 15.67
C ALA A 104 8.11 -2.25 14.85
N LEU A 105 7.50 -1.35 14.08
CA LEU A 105 6.40 -1.68 13.15
C LEU A 105 6.86 -2.73 12.12
N HIS A 106 8.04 -2.51 11.53
CA HIS A 106 8.59 -3.41 10.52
C HIS A 106 8.98 -4.78 11.09
N ALA A 107 9.64 -4.80 12.25
CA ALA A 107 10.01 -6.04 12.95
C ALA A 107 8.77 -6.87 13.35
N SER A 108 7.71 -6.19 13.78
CA SER A 108 6.44 -6.85 14.13
C SER A 108 5.79 -7.47 12.89
N ALA A 109 5.79 -6.76 11.75
CA ALA A 109 5.30 -7.28 10.49
C ALA A 109 6.13 -8.50 10.02
N ALA A 110 7.46 -8.42 10.10
CA ALA A 110 8.37 -9.52 9.76
C ALA A 110 8.15 -10.76 10.63
N LEU A 111 7.96 -10.58 11.94
CA LEU A 111 7.67 -11.69 12.87
C LEU A 111 6.35 -12.39 12.55
N ILE A 112 5.31 -11.63 12.21
CA ILE A 112 4.02 -12.22 11.86
C ILE A 112 4.13 -12.95 10.52
N LEU A 113 4.81 -12.39 9.54
CA LEU A 113 5.07 -13.03 8.25
C LEU A 113 5.88 -14.34 8.44
N PHE A 114 6.90 -14.33 9.31
CA PHE A 114 7.62 -15.53 9.71
C PHE A 114 6.66 -16.60 10.25
N LYS A 115 5.74 -16.24 11.15
CA LYS A 115 4.76 -17.18 11.70
C LYS A 115 3.83 -17.77 10.63
N PHE A 116 3.45 -17.00 9.61
CA PHE A 116 2.64 -17.51 8.49
C PHE A 116 3.37 -18.61 7.72
N VAL A 117 4.64 -18.37 7.43
CA VAL A 117 5.45 -19.35 6.69
C VAL A 117 5.78 -20.54 7.55
N ASP A 118 6.13 -20.34 8.84
CA ASP A 118 6.47 -21.43 9.79
C ASP A 118 5.26 -22.35 10.07
N LEU A 119 4.05 -21.83 10.01
CA LEU A 119 2.82 -22.61 10.09
C LEU A 119 2.74 -23.70 8.99
N LEU A 120 3.29 -23.42 7.81
CA LEU A 120 3.27 -24.33 6.66
C LEU A 120 4.54 -25.17 6.56
N LEU A 121 5.72 -24.59 6.73
CA LEU A 121 7.02 -25.26 6.61
C LEU A 121 7.38 -26.07 7.86
N LYS A 122 6.91 -25.66 9.04
CA LYS A 122 7.26 -26.25 10.36
C LYS A 122 8.77 -26.36 10.59
N ASN A 123 9.54 -25.40 10.02
CA ASN A 123 10.99 -25.34 10.13
C ASN A 123 11.44 -23.89 10.25
N LYS A 124 11.86 -23.48 11.45
CA LYS A 124 12.20 -22.10 11.77
C LYS A 124 13.33 -21.53 10.90
N ALA A 125 14.40 -22.29 10.62
CA ALA A 125 15.51 -21.82 9.82
C ALA A 125 15.06 -21.51 8.38
N LYS A 126 14.29 -22.42 7.77
CA LYS A 126 13.73 -22.18 6.43
C LYS A 126 12.73 -21.03 6.43
N SER A 127 11.92 -20.91 7.47
CA SER A 127 10.95 -19.82 7.60
C SER A 127 11.61 -18.45 7.73
N ILE A 128 12.78 -18.35 8.40
CA ILE A 128 13.60 -17.14 8.42
C ILE A 128 14.09 -16.78 7.02
N LEU A 129 14.61 -17.76 6.27
CA LEU A 129 15.05 -17.53 4.87
C LEU A 129 13.93 -16.99 3.99
N CYS A 130 12.69 -17.44 4.22
CA CYS A 130 11.53 -16.96 3.46
C CYS A 130 11.20 -15.47 3.74
N VAL A 131 11.55 -14.97 4.92
CA VAL A 131 11.28 -13.58 5.31
C VAL A 131 12.42 -12.64 4.91
N LEU A 132 13.60 -13.16 4.54
CA LEU A 132 14.75 -12.33 4.15
C LEU A 132 14.43 -11.29 3.07
N PRO A 133 13.76 -11.62 1.94
CA PRO A 133 13.43 -10.60 0.94
C PRO A 133 12.64 -9.42 1.53
N PHE A 134 11.70 -9.70 2.43
CA PHE A 134 10.93 -8.67 3.13
C PHE A 134 11.82 -7.75 3.97
N LEU A 135 12.88 -8.27 4.59
CA LEU A 135 13.77 -7.51 5.46
C LEU A 135 14.84 -6.73 4.68
N VAL A 136 15.39 -7.31 3.60
CA VAL A 136 16.64 -6.80 2.99
C VAL A 136 16.43 -5.99 1.70
N PHE A 137 15.23 -5.98 1.11
CA PHE A 137 15.01 -5.24 -0.13
C PHE A 137 15.26 -3.75 0.06
N PRO A 138 16.16 -3.14 -0.75
CA PRO A 138 16.54 -1.73 -0.62
C PRO A 138 15.36 -0.77 -0.70
N SER A 139 14.36 -1.05 -1.55
CA SER A 139 13.16 -0.22 -1.65
C SER A 139 12.41 -0.15 -0.34
N ASN A 140 12.30 -1.28 0.38
CA ASN A 140 11.64 -1.31 1.68
C ASN A 140 12.47 -0.60 2.77
N LEU A 141 13.78 -0.83 2.79
CA LEU A 141 14.67 -0.18 3.74
C LEU A 141 14.63 1.33 3.61
N GLN A 142 14.56 1.85 2.38
CA GLN A 142 14.38 3.28 2.12
C GLN A 142 13.09 3.82 2.78
N TRP A 143 11.97 3.12 2.65
CA TRP A 143 10.70 3.62 3.22
C TRP A 143 10.61 3.40 4.72
N THR A 144 11.18 2.32 5.25
CA THR A 144 11.25 2.05 6.69
C THR A 144 12.16 3.05 7.40
N ALA A 145 13.21 3.51 6.73
CA ALA A 145 14.10 4.54 7.25
C ALA A 145 13.49 5.95 7.24
N GLN A 146 12.30 6.15 6.70
CA GLN A 146 11.62 7.44 6.68
C GLN A 146 10.35 7.41 7.52
N TRP A 147 10.00 8.52 8.17
CA TRP A 147 8.71 8.62 8.86
C TRP A 147 7.57 8.68 7.84
N HIS A 148 6.85 7.57 7.73
CA HIS A 148 5.89 7.35 6.66
C HIS A 148 4.65 6.61 7.13
N ARG A 149 3.53 6.81 6.43
CA ARG A 149 2.28 6.05 6.66
C ARG A 149 2.41 4.56 6.28
N ASP A 150 3.43 4.19 5.50
CA ASP A 150 3.58 2.84 4.98
C ASP A 150 3.88 1.80 6.06
N GLY A 151 4.61 2.14 7.11
CA GLY A 151 4.86 1.24 8.25
C GLY A 151 3.58 0.85 8.98
N PHE A 152 2.67 1.80 9.22
CA PHE A 152 1.35 1.53 9.80
C PHE A 152 0.50 0.65 8.88
N THR A 153 0.49 0.95 7.58
CA THR A 153 -0.25 0.19 6.58
C THR A 153 0.24 -1.24 6.49
N LEU A 154 1.56 -1.44 6.43
CA LEU A 154 2.20 -2.74 6.32
C LEU A 154 1.83 -3.65 7.49
N LEU A 155 2.03 -3.19 8.71
CA LEU A 155 1.69 -3.95 9.91
C LEU A 155 0.17 -4.14 10.02
N GLY A 156 -0.62 -3.11 9.70
CA GLY A 156 -2.08 -3.18 9.73
C GLY A 156 -2.66 -4.27 8.83
N VAL A 157 -2.18 -4.36 7.58
CA VAL A 157 -2.56 -5.41 6.62
C VAL A 157 -2.21 -6.80 7.15
N ILE A 158 -0.98 -6.98 7.63
CA ILE A 158 -0.49 -8.27 8.13
C ILE A 158 -1.27 -8.72 9.37
N LEU A 159 -1.66 -7.81 10.26
CA LEU A 159 -2.49 -8.11 11.43
C LEU A 159 -3.92 -8.52 11.05
N ILE A 160 -4.54 -7.84 10.07
CA ILE A 160 -5.85 -8.26 9.55
C ILE A 160 -5.76 -9.64 8.93
N LEU A 161 -4.71 -9.91 8.14
CA LEU A 161 -4.48 -11.23 7.57
C LEU A 161 -4.25 -12.29 8.65
N GLN A 162 -3.53 -11.97 9.72
CA GLN A 162 -3.38 -12.84 10.90
C GLN A 162 -4.73 -13.19 11.53
N ALA A 163 -5.58 -12.19 11.72
CA ALA A 163 -6.92 -12.40 12.25
C ALA A 163 -7.74 -13.36 11.38
N MET A 164 -7.74 -13.15 10.07
CA MET A 164 -8.43 -14.02 9.12
C MET A 164 -7.89 -15.46 9.14
N LEU A 165 -6.57 -15.62 9.21
CA LEU A 165 -5.94 -16.96 9.28
C LEU A 165 -6.31 -17.67 10.56
N LEU A 166 -6.24 -17.02 11.72
CA LEU A 166 -6.64 -17.60 13.01
C LEU A 166 -8.11 -18.02 13.01
N LEU A 167 -9.01 -17.17 12.53
CA LEU A 167 -10.44 -17.50 12.42
C LEU A 167 -10.69 -18.66 11.44
N SER A 168 -9.97 -18.69 10.32
CA SER A 168 -10.08 -19.80 9.35
C SER A 168 -9.63 -21.13 9.96
N GLN A 169 -8.59 -21.12 10.78
CA GLN A 169 -8.12 -22.31 11.51
C GLN A 169 -9.12 -22.75 12.59
N LEU A 170 -9.65 -21.80 13.37
CA LEU A 170 -10.67 -22.08 14.37
C LEU A 170 -11.94 -22.68 13.77
N ALA A 171 -12.33 -22.21 12.59
CA ALA A 171 -13.50 -22.73 11.88
C ALA A 171 -13.28 -24.15 11.35
N ARG A 172 -12.05 -24.52 10.93
CA ARG A 172 -11.79 -25.77 10.20
C ARG A 172 -11.18 -26.88 11.05
N TYR A 173 -10.31 -26.54 11.98
CA TYR A 173 -9.54 -27.52 12.77
C TYR A 173 -9.95 -27.54 14.24
N LYS A 174 -9.70 -28.65 14.93
CA LYS A 174 -9.68 -28.66 16.40
C LYS A 174 -8.38 -27.96 16.82
N VAL A 175 -8.48 -26.84 17.52
CA VAL A 175 -7.34 -26.03 17.93
C VAL A 175 -7.25 -25.99 19.45
N ASP A 176 -6.08 -26.36 19.99
CA ASP A 176 -5.79 -26.13 21.37
C ASP A 176 -5.87 -24.65 21.72
N ARG A 177 -6.36 -24.34 22.92
CA ARG A 177 -6.54 -22.93 23.35
C ARG A 177 -7.47 -22.11 22.43
N TRP A 178 -8.53 -22.72 21.96
CA TRP A 178 -9.48 -22.12 21.02
C TRP A 178 -9.97 -20.73 21.45
N VAL A 179 -10.32 -20.57 22.75
CA VAL A 179 -10.76 -19.27 23.32
C VAL A 179 -9.67 -18.21 23.20
N PHE A 180 -8.43 -18.55 23.59
CA PHE A 180 -7.30 -17.62 23.52
C PHE A 180 -7.02 -17.18 22.06
N ASN A 181 -6.99 -18.11 21.12
CA ASN A 181 -6.76 -17.81 19.70
C ASN A 181 -7.86 -16.92 19.11
N ASN A 182 -9.10 -17.09 19.57
CA ASN A 182 -10.21 -16.24 19.16
C ASN A 182 -10.02 -14.78 19.65
N PHE A 183 -9.64 -14.58 20.91
CA PHE A 183 -9.32 -13.25 21.43
C PHE A 183 -8.12 -12.62 20.72
N VAL A 184 -7.06 -13.39 20.45
CA VAL A 184 -5.92 -12.91 19.68
C VAL A 184 -6.35 -12.48 18.26
N SER A 185 -7.27 -13.22 17.64
CA SER A 185 -7.81 -12.87 16.31
C SER A 185 -8.53 -11.53 16.33
N VAL A 186 -9.45 -11.34 17.29
CA VAL A 186 -10.19 -10.07 17.42
C VAL A 186 -9.23 -8.91 17.72
N GLY A 187 -8.31 -9.09 18.67
CA GLY A 187 -7.30 -8.09 19.00
C GLY A 187 -6.42 -7.72 17.81
N SER A 188 -5.97 -8.72 17.04
CA SER A 188 -5.20 -8.49 15.81
C SER A 188 -6.01 -7.71 14.77
N PHE A 189 -7.30 -8.03 14.61
CA PHE A 189 -8.18 -7.33 13.69
C PHE A 189 -8.36 -5.86 14.11
N LEU A 190 -8.66 -5.61 15.38
CA LEU A 190 -8.84 -4.25 15.91
C LEU A 190 -7.58 -3.40 15.77
N CYS A 191 -6.44 -3.97 16.16
CA CYS A 191 -5.15 -3.29 16.03
C CYS A 191 -4.81 -3.04 14.55
N GLY A 192 -5.01 -4.03 13.68
CA GLY A 192 -4.81 -3.88 12.24
C GLY A 192 -5.72 -2.83 11.61
N PHE A 193 -7.00 -2.82 11.98
CA PHE A 193 -7.97 -1.82 11.57
C PHE A 193 -7.53 -0.40 11.99
N PHE A 194 -7.13 -0.21 13.25
CA PHE A 194 -6.65 1.06 13.77
C PHE A 194 -5.39 1.55 13.05
N LEU A 195 -4.43 0.65 12.80
CA LEU A 195 -3.22 1.00 12.05
C LEU A 195 -3.49 1.36 10.59
N LEU A 196 -4.43 0.68 9.93
CA LEU A 196 -4.87 1.06 8.58
C LEU A 196 -5.59 2.41 8.59
N TRP A 197 -6.41 2.69 9.59
CA TRP A 197 -7.06 3.99 9.75
C TRP A 197 -6.04 5.11 9.96
N LEU A 198 -4.97 4.87 10.73
CA LEU A 198 -3.86 5.82 10.86
C LEU A 198 -3.08 5.98 9.55
N GLY A 199 -2.76 4.88 8.88
CA GLY A 199 -1.94 4.90 7.68
C GLY A 199 -2.70 5.31 6.42
N ARG A 200 -3.63 4.47 6.01
CA ARG A 200 -4.37 4.59 4.73
C ARG A 200 -5.82 4.13 4.89
N PRO A 201 -6.71 4.99 5.42
CA PRO A 201 -8.09 4.60 5.73
C PRO A 201 -8.88 4.04 4.54
N TYR A 202 -8.60 4.47 3.31
CA TYR A 202 -9.28 3.95 2.12
C TYR A 202 -9.08 2.44 1.90
N ILE A 203 -7.98 1.85 2.42
CA ILE A 203 -7.75 0.41 2.36
C ILE A 203 -8.84 -0.35 3.13
N LEU A 204 -9.38 0.22 4.20
CA LEU A 204 -10.46 -0.39 4.97
C LEU A 204 -11.69 -0.65 4.11
N LYS A 205 -12.01 0.24 3.16
CA LYS A 205 -13.10 0.00 2.21
C LYS A 205 -12.79 -1.11 1.21
N ILE A 206 -11.55 -1.19 0.77
CA ILE A 206 -11.11 -2.26 -0.14
C ILE A 206 -11.11 -3.62 0.57
N VAL A 207 -10.68 -3.67 1.82
CA VAL A 207 -10.62 -4.90 2.63
C VAL A 207 -12.02 -5.38 3.06
N SER A 208 -12.94 -4.47 3.30
CA SER A 208 -14.28 -4.77 3.84
C SER A 208 -15.06 -5.83 3.06
N PRO A 209 -15.21 -5.77 1.72
CA PRO A 209 -15.94 -6.77 0.96
C PRO A 209 -15.32 -8.17 1.07
N PHE A 210 -13.98 -8.23 1.07
CA PHE A 210 -13.26 -9.49 1.21
C PHE A 210 -13.49 -10.12 2.60
N VAL A 211 -13.41 -9.31 3.66
CA VAL A 211 -13.66 -9.75 5.03
C VAL A 211 -15.09 -10.25 5.18
N MET A 212 -16.06 -9.53 4.63
CA MET A 212 -17.47 -9.94 4.66
C MET A 212 -17.70 -11.29 3.97
N LEU A 213 -17.13 -11.47 2.75
CA LEU A 213 -17.24 -12.73 2.03
C LEU A 213 -16.57 -13.89 2.77
N LEU A 214 -15.36 -13.68 3.29
CA LEU A 214 -14.65 -14.69 4.06
C LEU A 214 -15.47 -15.10 5.29
N PHE A 215 -16.04 -14.14 6.00
CA PHE A 215 -16.83 -14.44 7.20
C PHE A 215 -18.13 -15.18 6.90
N LEU A 216 -18.78 -14.87 5.79
CA LEU A 216 -19.91 -15.65 5.31
C LEU A 216 -19.52 -17.11 5.05
N LEU A 217 -18.39 -17.33 4.39
CA LEU A 217 -17.87 -18.68 4.14
C LEU A 217 -17.52 -19.42 5.44
N LEU A 218 -16.83 -18.75 6.37
CA LEU A 218 -16.49 -19.32 7.67
C LEU A 218 -17.74 -19.65 8.50
N PHE A 219 -18.75 -18.80 8.43
CA PHE A 219 -20.04 -19.04 9.06
C PHE A 219 -20.71 -20.31 8.54
N ILE A 220 -20.75 -20.48 7.21
CA ILE A 220 -21.29 -21.70 6.59
C ILE A 220 -20.52 -22.94 7.04
N ILE A 221 -19.18 -22.87 7.08
CA ILE A 221 -18.34 -23.99 7.54
C ILE A 221 -18.68 -24.36 8.99
N ILE A 222 -18.85 -23.37 9.86
CA ILE A 222 -19.18 -23.62 11.28
C ILE A 222 -20.57 -24.20 11.44
N LEU A 223 -21.56 -23.72 10.69
CA LEU A 223 -22.91 -24.31 10.70
C LEU A 223 -22.87 -25.80 10.30
N ILE A 224 -22.14 -26.13 9.23
CA ILE A 224 -21.98 -27.54 8.80
C ILE A 224 -21.35 -28.39 9.92
N ARG A 225 -20.32 -27.90 10.59
CA ARG A 225 -19.65 -28.61 11.70
C ARG A 225 -20.54 -28.70 12.93
N PHE A 226 -21.37 -27.71 13.19
CA PHE A 226 -22.35 -27.77 14.27
C PHE A 226 -23.39 -28.86 14.05
N PHE A 227 -23.98 -28.93 12.87
CA PHE A 227 -24.94 -30.00 12.54
C PHE A 227 -24.31 -31.40 12.55
N LYS A 228 -23.01 -31.51 12.27
CA LYS A 228 -22.23 -32.75 12.43
C LYS A 228 -21.83 -33.06 13.87
N ARG A 229 -22.23 -32.23 14.86
CA ARG A 229 -21.86 -32.33 16.28
C ARG A 229 -20.35 -32.34 16.54
N GLU A 230 -19.57 -31.68 15.67
CA GLU A 230 -18.10 -31.59 15.80
C GLU A 230 -17.63 -30.46 16.71
N MET A 231 -18.52 -29.55 17.09
CA MET A 231 -18.21 -28.34 17.89
C MET A 231 -19.14 -28.21 19.09
N GLN A 232 -18.57 -27.69 20.20
CA GLN A 232 -19.34 -27.31 21.39
C GLN A 232 -20.09 -26.02 21.18
N TRP A 233 -21.31 -25.92 21.72
CA TRP A 233 -22.14 -24.71 21.67
C TRP A 233 -21.42 -23.42 22.13
N LYS A 234 -20.66 -23.50 23.25
CA LYS A 234 -19.91 -22.35 23.78
C LYS A 234 -18.89 -21.79 22.78
N SER A 235 -18.22 -22.66 22.04
CA SER A 235 -17.25 -22.27 21.01
C SER A 235 -17.93 -21.57 19.85
N ILE A 236 -19.11 -22.03 19.45
CA ILE A 236 -19.89 -21.43 18.37
C ILE A 236 -20.34 -20.05 18.75
N LEU A 237 -20.89 -19.87 19.96
CA LEU A 237 -21.35 -18.58 20.46
C LEU A 237 -20.22 -17.55 20.49
N LEU A 238 -19.04 -17.93 21.03
CA LEU A 238 -17.88 -17.02 21.09
C LEU A 238 -17.40 -16.63 19.69
N PHE A 239 -17.33 -17.59 18.76
CA PHE A 239 -16.97 -17.31 17.36
C PHE A 239 -17.97 -16.37 16.69
N PHE A 240 -19.25 -16.56 16.95
CA PHE A 240 -20.33 -15.73 16.44
C PHE A 240 -20.20 -14.28 16.93
N VAL A 241 -20.00 -14.10 18.24
CA VAL A 241 -19.78 -12.78 18.85
C VAL A 241 -18.56 -12.10 18.23
N SER A 242 -17.50 -12.84 17.99
CA SER A 242 -16.29 -12.27 17.37
C SER A 242 -16.52 -11.82 15.92
N ILE A 243 -17.19 -12.66 15.12
CA ILE A 243 -17.55 -12.28 13.74
C ILE A 243 -18.47 -11.06 13.73
N LEU A 244 -19.52 -11.05 14.57
CA LEU A 244 -20.45 -9.93 14.63
C LEU A 244 -19.74 -8.64 15.06
N SER A 245 -18.82 -8.71 16.02
CA SER A 245 -18.02 -7.55 16.44
C SER A 245 -17.17 -7.00 15.28
N ILE A 246 -16.50 -7.88 14.53
CA ILE A 246 -15.69 -7.49 13.39
C ILE A 246 -16.58 -6.92 12.26
N LEU A 247 -17.70 -7.55 11.94
CA LEU A 247 -18.65 -7.06 10.93
C LEU A 247 -19.23 -5.70 11.30
N PHE A 248 -19.56 -5.48 12.59
CA PHE A 248 -20.00 -4.18 13.08
C PHE A 248 -18.95 -3.10 12.84
N ILE A 249 -17.68 -3.37 13.17
CA ILE A 249 -16.58 -2.44 12.95
C ILE A 249 -16.37 -2.18 11.45
N VAL A 250 -16.41 -3.22 10.63
CA VAL A 250 -16.28 -3.12 9.17
C VAL A 250 -17.44 -2.30 8.57
N SER A 251 -18.67 -2.48 9.05
CA SER A 251 -19.83 -1.68 8.60
C SER A 251 -19.67 -0.18 8.89
N LYS A 252 -18.92 0.17 9.94
CA LYS A 252 -18.60 1.56 10.29
C LYS A 252 -17.33 2.09 9.60
N ALA A 253 -16.62 1.27 8.86
CA ALA A 253 -15.39 1.68 8.17
C ALA A 253 -15.61 2.90 7.24
N SER A 254 -16.79 3.02 6.62
CA SER A 254 -17.15 4.18 5.79
C SER A 254 -17.25 5.49 6.58
N VAL A 255 -17.68 5.42 7.84
CA VAL A 255 -17.81 6.58 8.74
C VAL A 255 -16.42 7.02 9.23
N PHE A 256 -15.52 6.05 9.47
CA PHE A 256 -14.15 6.32 9.89
C PHE A 256 -13.22 6.72 8.73
N CYS A 257 -13.62 6.41 7.50
CA CYS A 257 -12.91 6.88 6.32
C CYS A 257 -13.47 8.26 5.97
N ASP A 258 -12.86 9.34 6.50
CA ASP A 258 -13.10 10.69 6.00
C ASP A 258 -12.74 10.74 4.51
N TYR A 259 -13.75 10.47 3.70
CA TYR A 259 -13.70 10.70 2.25
C TYR A 259 -13.65 12.19 1.93
N ALA A 260 -14.00 13.05 2.87
CA ALA A 260 -14.00 14.48 2.71
C ALA A 260 -12.68 15.00 2.15
N GLY A 261 -11.53 14.60 2.69
CA GLY A 261 -10.25 15.11 2.20
C GLY A 261 -9.86 14.71 0.78
N PHE A 262 -10.37 13.59 0.24
CA PHE A 262 -10.06 13.18 -1.14
C PHE A 262 -11.18 13.58 -2.12
N ILE A 263 -12.44 13.50 -1.71
CA ILE A 263 -13.60 13.93 -2.50
C ILE A 263 -13.75 15.45 -2.45
N GLU A 264 -13.45 16.14 -1.33
CA GLU A 264 -13.39 17.61 -1.32
C GLU A 264 -12.35 18.14 -2.30
N ASN A 265 -11.19 17.46 -2.46
CA ASN A 265 -10.25 17.84 -3.52
C ASN A 265 -10.79 17.53 -4.93
N VAL A 266 -11.61 16.51 -5.11
CA VAL A 266 -12.26 16.19 -6.40
C VAL A 266 -13.49 17.06 -6.62
N GLN A 267 -14.34 17.29 -5.62
CA GLN A 267 -15.49 18.20 -5.69
C GLN A 267 -15.06 19.67 -5.70
N ALA A 268 -14.02 20.07 -4.95
CA ALA A 268 -13.45 21.40 -5.10
C ALA A 268 -12.84 21.62 -6.49
N SER A 269 -12.47 20.53 -7.21
CA SER A 269 -12.12 20.62 -8.63
C SER A 269 -13.35 20.70 -9.54
N GLU A 270 -14.50 20.22 -9.12
CA GLU A 270 -15.77 20.34 -9.86
C GLU A 270 -16.45 21.69 -9.61
N ASP A 271 -16.45 22.21 -8.40
CA ASP A 271 -16.94 23.56 -8.07
C ASP A 271 -16.02 24.67 -8.61
N ARG A 272 -14.72 24.38 -8.86
CA ARG A 272 -13.80 25.26 -9.58
C ARG A 272 -14.00 25.27 -11.10
N LYS A 273 -15.01 24.60 -11.63
CA LYS A 273 -15.33 24.62 -13.08
C LYS A 273 -15.68 26.00 -13.64
N SER A 274 -15.76 27.04 -12.81
CA SER A 274 -15.97 28.41 -13.31
C SER A 274 -14.69 29.15 -13.72
N THR A 275 -13.49 28.73 -13.26
CA THR A 275 -12.23 29.35 -13.68
C THR A 275 -11.06 28.37 -13.52
N ILE A 276 -10.83 27.53 -14.54
CA ILE A 276 -9.62 26.67 -14.60
C ILE A 276 -8.40 27.58 -14.72
N THR A 277 -7.52 27.52 -13.74
CA THR A 277 -6.30 28.35 -13.68
C THR A 277 -5.18 27.77 -14.56
N LEU A 278 -4.16 28.59 -14.84
CA LEU A 278 -2.95 28.13 -15.55
C LEU A 278 -2.28 26.93 -14.83
N GLU A 279 -2.33 26.87 -13.50
CA GLU A 279 -1.78 25.77 -12.71
C GLU A 279 -2.57 24.46 -12.90
N ASP A 280 -3.88 24.55 -13.04
CA ASP A 280 -4.73 23.40 -13.32
C ASP A 280 -4.44 22.82 -14.70
N TYR A 281 -4.28 23.70 -15.71
CA TYR A 281 -3.86 23.27 -17.04
C TYR A 281 -2.45 22.68 -17.08
N LYS A 282 -1.49 23.22 -16.32
CA LYS A 282 -0.15 22.61 -16.15
C LYS A 282 -0.24 21.21 -15.58
N LYS A 283 -1.12 20.97 -14.60
CA LYS A 283 -1.36 19.64 -14.03
C LYS A 283 -2.01 18.70 -15.03
N ILE A 284 -3.06 19.13 -15.72
CA ILE A 284 -3.77 18.35 -16.75
C ILE A 284 -2.82 17.91 -17.87
N THR A 285 -1.96 18.79 -18.33
CA THR A 285 -1.01 18.52 -19.41
C THR A 285 0.27 17.81 -18.95
N ALA A 286 0.44 17.57 -17.66
CA ALA A 286 1.63 16.90 -17.11
C ALA A 286 1.86 15.49 -17.68
N SER A 287 0.79 14.79 -18.12
CA SER A 287 0.83 13.44 -18.69
C SER A 287 1.21 13.40 -20.17
N ILE A 288 1.24 14.53 -20.87
CA ILE A 288 1.58 14.61 -22.30
C ILE A 288 3.10 14.51 -22.47
N PRO A 289 3.62 13.73 -23.44
CA PRO A 289 5.04 13.67 -23.75
C PRO A 289 5.66 15.05 -24.01
N GLU A 290 6.87 15.26 -23.53
CA GLU A 290 7.55 16.56 -23.57
C GLU A 290 7.82 17.07 -24.97
N ASP A 291 8.03 16.16 -25.93
CA ASP A 291 8.22 16.46 -27.36
C ASP A 291 6.97 17.14 -27.97
N LYS A 292 5.78 16.70 -27.60
CA LYS A 292 4.51 17.35 -28.04
C LYS A 292 4.23 18.65 -27.32
N LYS A 293 4.57 18.74 -26.03
CA LYS A 293 4.44 19.99 -25.24
C LYS A 293 5.41 21.06 -25.70
N SER A 294 6.66 20.66 -25.97
CA SER A 294 7.75 21.61 -26.25
C SER A 294 7.47 22.49 -27.46
N ALA A 295 6.87 21.95 -28.52
CA ALA A 295 6.59 22.73 -29.72
C ALA A 295 5.60 23.89 -29.44
N LEU A 296 4.47 23.61 -28.78
CA LEU A 296 3.44 24.62 -28.46
C LEU A 296 3.91 25.62 -27.37
N LEU A 297 4.66 25.12 -26.37
CA LEU A 297 5.21 25.99 -25.33
C LEU A 297 6.35 26.87 -25.85
N ILE A 298 7.19 26.36 -26.77
CA ILE A 298 8.22 27.18 -27.44
C ILE A 298 7.57 28.27 -28.28
N GLU A 299 6.49 27.94 -28.98
CA GLU A 299 5.74 28.95 -29.74
C GLU A 299 5.11 30.01 -28.81
N ALA A 300 4.52 29.60 -27.70
CA ALA A 300 3.99 30.51 -26.68
C ALA A 300 5.09 31.38 -26.07
N HIS A 301 6.24 30.81 -25.72
CA HIS A 301 7.39 31.58 -25.17
C HIS A 301 8.00 32.55 -26.19
N LYS A 302 7.99 32.18 -27.48
CA LYS A 302 8.42 33.13 -28.55
C LYS A 302 7.50 34.34 -28.68
N LYS A 303 6.22 34.19 -28.33
CA LYS A 303 5.24 35.30 -28.32
C LYS A 303 5.36 36.18 -27.05
N ILE A 304 6.04 35.68 -26.00
CA ILE A 304 6.25 36.41 -24.75
C ILE A 304 7.56 37.16 -24.83
N THR A 305 7.49 38.48 -25.07
CA THR A 305 8.64 39.41 -25.03
C THR A 305 8.70 40.10 -23.66
N ALA A 306 9.85 40.73 -23.35
CA ALA A 306 10.07 41.41 -22.06
C ALA A 306 9.04 42.50 -21.77
N ASP A 307 8.55 43.17 -22.84
CA ASP A 307 7.66 44.34 -22.75
C ASP A 307 6.17 43.99 -22.56
N ILE A 308 5.81 42.69 -22.50
CA ILE A 308 4.42 42.28 -22.34
C ILE A 308 4.04 42.29 -20.86
N PRO A 309 2.91 42.90 -20.45
CA PRO A 309 2.38 42.83 -19.10
C PRO A 309 2.15 41.40 -18.60
N GLU A 310 2.32 41.18 -17.30
CA GLU A 310 2.31 39.82 -16.72
C GLU A 310 0.97 39.09 -16.89
N ASP A 311 -0.14 39.82 -16.86
CA ASP A 311 -1.49 39.32 -17.14
C ASP A 311 -1.63 38.78 -18.57
N LYS A 312 -1.06 39.46 -19.55
CA LYS A 312 -1.04 39.02 -20.96
C LYS A 312 -0.12 37.80 -21.16
N LYS A 313 1.03 37.72 -20.44
CA LYS A 313 1.90 36.55 -20.46
C LYS A 313 1.17 35.33 -19.96
N GLN A 314 0.43 35.46 -18.84
CA GLN A 314 -0.38 34.39 -18.30
C GLN A 314 -1.49 33.93 -19.25
N THR A 315 -2.12 34.86 -19.97
CA THR A 315 -3.14 34.57 -20.98
C THR A 315 -2.58 33.75 -22.14
N ILE A 316 -1.42 34.14 -22.68
CA ILE A 316 -0.74 33.44 -23.79
C ILE A 316 -0.36 32.00 -23.36
N LEU A 317 0.17 31.85 -22.16
CA LEU A 317 0.49 30.51 -21.60
C LEU A 317 -0.77 29.70 -21.38
N LEU A 318 -1.84 30.31 -20.88
CA LEU A 318 -3.13 29.63 -20.67
C LEU A 318 -3.71 29.10 -21.98
N GLU A 319 -3.64 29.86 -23.07
CA GLU A 319 -4.09 29.41 -24.39
C GLU A 319 -3.25 28.26 -24.95
N ALA A 320 -1.91 28.32 -24.76
CA ALA A 320 -1.04 27.23 -25.16
C ALA A 320 -1.36 25.95 -24.39
N TYR A 321 -1.54 26.05 -23.07
CA TYR A 321 -1.92 24.91 -22.25
C TYR A 321 -3.35 24.40 -22.54
N LYS A 322 -4.29 25.26 -22.91
CA LYS A 322 -5.61 24.83 -23.39
C LYS A 322 -5.51 23.99 -24.67
N LYS A 323 -4.73 24.43 -25.66
CA LYS A 323 -4.48 23.66 -26.87
C LYS A 323 -3.81 22.32 -26.60
N ILE A 324 -2.82 22.28 -25.68
CA ILE A 324 -2.19 21.05 -25.24
C ILE A 324 -3.21 20.13 -24.53
N ALA A 325 -4.15 20.71 -23.78
CA ALA A 325 -5.19 19.93 -23.07
C ALA A 325 -6.24 19.33 -24.00
N GLU A 326 -6.41 19.84 -25.23
CA GLU A 326 -7.28 19.22 -26.25
C GLU A 326 -6.78 17.84 -26.69
N ASP A 327 -5.46 17.61 -26.64
CA ASP A 327 -4.83 16.31 -26.90
C ASP A 327 -4.91 15.35 -25.72
N VAL A 328 -5.40 15.78 -24.55
CA VAL A 328 -5.61 14.89 -23.40
C VAL A 328 -6.83 14.03 -23.65
N PRO A 329 -6.73 12.70 -23.50
CA PRO A 329 -7.89 11.84 -23.67
C PRO A 329 -9.05 12.27 -22.78
N LYS A 330 -10.18 12.62 -23.41
CA LYS A 330 -11.39 13.01 -22.67
C LYS A 330 -11.81 11.90 -21.72
N GLU A 331 -12.20 12.30 -20.52
CA GLU A 331 -12.72 11.33 -19.55
C GLU A 331 -14.02 10.72 -20.07
N LYS A 332 -14.10 9.39 -20.05
CA LYS A 332 -15.35 8.69 -20.39
C LYS A 332 -16.40 9.05 -19.34
N ARG A 333 -17.56 9.52 -19.78
CA ARG A 333 -18.71 9.72 -18.90
C ARG A 333 -19.17 8.34 -18.38
N TRP A 334 -19.38 8.23 -17.07
CA TRP A 334 -19.88 7.00 -16.47
C TRP A 334 -21.32 6.71 -16.91
N GLU A 335 -21.56 5.48 -17.34
CA GLU A 335 -22.87 4.98 -17.73
C GLU A 335 -23.28 3.83 -16.81
N ASN A 336 -24.38 4.04 -16.06
CA ASN A 336 -24.94 3.01 -15.19
C ASN A 336 -25.63 1.92 -16.05
N LEU A 337 -25.19 0.68 -15.87
CA LEU A 337 -25.78 -0.45 -16.57
C LEU A 337 -27.01 -0.94 -15.81
N LYS A 338 -28.22 -0.81 -16.39
CA LYS A 338 -29.51 -1.13 -15.76
C LYS A 338 -29.60 -2.58 -15.24
N TRP A 339 -28.86 -3.51 -15.82
CA TRP A 339 -28.84 -4.93 -15.45
C TRP A 339 -27.82 -5.27 -14.37
N PHE A 340 -27.00 -4.30 -13.93
CA PHE A 340 -25.97 -4.50 -12.92
C PHE A 340 -26.47 -4.02 -11.54
N PRO A 341 -26.13 -4.73 -10.45
CA PRO A 341 -26.52 -4.29 -9.10
C PRO A 341 -25.94 -2.92 -8.76
N THR A 342 -26.80 -2.00 -8.30
CA THR A 342 -26.43 -0.58 -8.04
C THR A 342 -25.27 -0.41 -7.06
N PHE A 343 -25.17 -1.30 -6.05
CA PHE A 343 -24.08 -1.23 -5.08
C PHE A 343 -22.70 -1.59 -5.69
N ILE A 344 -22.68 -2.47 -6.71
CA ILE A 344 -21.44 -2.79 -7.43
C ILE A 344 -21.09 -1.64 -8.36
N ASP A 345 -22.08 -1.13 -9.07
CA ASP A 345 -21.90 -0.02 -10.00
C ASP A 345 -21.36 1.24 -9.31
N SER A 346 -21.89 1.61 -8.14
CA SER A 346 -21.41 2.75 -7.37
C SER A 346 -19.98 2.59 -6.85
N ASN A 347 -19.59 1.36 -6.44
CA ASN A 347 -18.21 1.07 -6.04
C ASN A 347 -17.27 1.12 -7.25
N ALA A 348 -17.69 0.60 -8.39
CA ALA A 348 -16.93 0.63 -9.65
C ALA A 348 -16.74 2.07 -10.14
N TYR A 349 -17.78 2.91 -10.05
CA TYR A 349 -17.68 4.34 -10.31
C TYR A 349 -16.64 5.02 -9.42
N SER A 350 -16.65 4.72 -8.11
CA SER A 350 -15.67 5.26 -7.18
C SER A 350 -14.22 4.87 -7.58
N LEU A 351 -13.99 3.63 -8.04
CA LEU A 351 -12.68 3.20 -8.54
C LEU A 351 -12.27 3.96 -9.81
N ALA A 352 -13.21 4.19 -10.73
CA ALA A 352 -12.97 4.97 -11.95
C ALA A 352 -12.57 6.42 -11.63
N GLN A 353 -13.24 7.05 -10.66
CA GLN A 353 -12.92 8.41 -10.20
C GLN A 353 -11.52 8.49 -9.59
N ILE A 354 -11.15 7.54 -8.73
CA ILE A 354 -9.81 7.50 -8.14
C ILE A 354 -8.75 7.29 -9.23
N ARG A 355 -9.00 6.42 -10.22
CA ARG A 355 -8.10 6.22 -11.38
C ARG A 355 -7.90 7.52 -12.15
N SER A 356 -8.98 8.26 -12.40
CA SER A 356 -8.91 9.56 -13.07
C SER A 356 -7.93 10.50 -12.34
N GLY A 357 -8.03 10.62 -11.02
CA GLY A 357 -7.07 11.39 -10.23
C GLY A 357 -5.61 10.96 -10.40
N PHE A 358 -5.34 9.65 -10.49
CA PHE A 358 -3.99 9.15 -10.74
C PHE A 358 -3.51 9.37 -12.18
N ARG A 359 -4.39 9.32 -13.18
CA ARG A 359 -4.04 9.58 -14.60
C ARG A 359 -3.47 10.97 -14.80
N PHE A 360 -4.01 11.94 -14.07
CA PHE A 360 -3.63 13.36 -14.17
C PHE A 360 -2.59 13.79 -13.13
N SER A 361 -2.09 12.89 -12.28
CA SER A 361 -1.11 13.23 -11.24
C SER A 361 0.27 13.63 -11.79
N GLY A 362 0.53 13.39 -13.08
CA GLY A 362 1.82 13.67 -13.72
C GLY A 362 2.91 12.64 -13.37
N GLY A 363 4.06 12.76 -14.04
CA GLY A 363 5.26 11.93 -13.79
C GLY A 363 5.63 10.99 -14.92
N ARG A 364 6.93 10.63 -14.97
CA ARG A 364 7.52 9.78 -16.04
C ARG A 364 7.26 8.28 -15.87
N SER A 365 6.51 7.86 -14.86
CA SER A 365 6.23 6.45 -14.58
C SER A 365 4.74 6.11 -14.66
N ILE A 366 3.98 6.87 -15.46
CA ILE A 366 2.56 6.59 -15.66
C ILE A 366 2.40 5.53 -16.74
N ILE A 367 1.57 4.52 -16.45
CA ILE A 367 1.18 3.45 -17.39
C ILE A 367 -0.31 3.61 -17.70
N ASP A 368 -0.66 3.38 -18.99
CA ASP A 368 -2.04 3.34 -19.47
C ASP A 368 -2.86 4.59 -19.08
N SER A 369 -2.21 5.78 -19.15
CA SER A 369 -2.85 7.07 -18.87
C SER A 369 -4.02 7.40 -19.80
N ASN A 370 -4.03 6.80 -21.01
CA ASN A 370 -5.07 6.96 -22.01
C ASN A 370 -6.33 6.10 -21.72
N ILE A 371 -6.25 5.14 -20.77
CA ILE A 371 -7.36 4.24 -20.45
C ILE A 371 -8.18 4.81 -19.29
N GLY A 372 -9.38 5.28 -19.58
CA GLY A 372 -10.42 5.64 -18.61
C GLY A 372 -11.57 4.61 -18.65
N PHE A 373 -12.33 4.53 -17.57
CA PHE A 373 -13.46 3.63 -17.43
C PHE A 373 -14.77 4.41 -17.54
N GLY A 374 -15.68 3.95 -18.42
CA GLY A 374 -17.01 4.52 -18.60
C GLY A 374 -18.14 3.67 -17.97
N ASN A 375 -17.88 2.43 -17.60
CA ASN A 375 -18.83 1.52 -16.95
C ASN A 375 -18.09 0.34 -16.28
N VAL A 376 -18.85 -0.53 -15.61
CA VAL A 376 -18.31 -1.73 -14.92
C VAL A 376 -17.63 -2.71 -15.89
N VAL A 377 -18.13 -2.83 -17.12
CA VAL A 377 -17.56 -3.77 -18.10
C VAL A 377 -16.15 -3.34 -18.51
N ASP A 378 -15.90 -2.06 -18.66
CA ASP A 378 -14.54 -1.54 -18.93
C ASP A 378 -13.54 -1.99 -17.84
N LEU A 379 -13.95 -1.94 -16.56
CA LEU A 379 -13.14 -2.43 -15.44
C LEU A 379 -12.87 -3.93 -15.53
N LEU A 380 -13.88 -4.72 -15.86
CA LEU A 380 -13.73 -6.18 -16.00
C LEU A 380 -12.81 -6.56 -17.15
N ILE A 381 -12.94 -5.90 -18.30
CA ILE A 381 -12.07 -6.10 -19.46
C ILE A 381 -10.62 -5.71 -19.13
N TYR A 382 -10.41 -4.70 -18.30
CA TYR A 382 -9.08 -4.25 -17.90
C TYR A 382 -8.42 -5.13 -16.81
N LEU A 383 -9.15 -6.03 -16.14
CA LEU A 383 -8.61 -6.88 -15.07
C LEU A 383 -7.34 -7.68 -15.47
N PRO A 384 -7.25 -8.32 -16.65
CA PRO A 384 -6.03 -9.02 -17.06
C PRO A 384 -4.82 -8.08 -17.16
N ARG A 385 -5.04 -6.86 -17.66
CA ARG A 385 -3.99 -5.84 -17.73
C ARG A 385 -3.60 -5.33 -16.35
N ALA A 386 -4.57 -5.10 -15.46
CA ALA A 386 -4.34 -4.75 -14.08
C ALA A 386 -3.50 -5.84 -13.38
N ALA A 387 -3.78 -7.12 -13.61
CA ALA A 387 -2.99 -8.23 -13.09
C ALA A 387 -1.55 -8.18 -13.59
N GLN A 388 -1.32 -7.98 -14.88
CA GLN A 388 0.04 -7.82 -15.42
C GLN A 388 0.79 -6.68 -14.71
N ILE A 389 0.15 -5.52 -14.56
CA ILE A 389 0.76 -4.34 -13.95
C ILE A 389 1.09 -4.60 -12.48
N VAL A 390 0.19 -5.16 -11.68
CA VAL A 390 0.45 -5.33 -10.24
C VAL A 390 1.46 -6.40 -9.93
N PHE A 391 1.60 -7.42 -10.76
CA PHE A 391 2.59 -8.47 -10.54
C PHE A 391 3.92 -8.17 -11.21
N LEU A 392 3.92 -7.50 -12.38
CA LEU A 392 5.08 -7.43 -13.24
C LEU A 392 5.67 -6.01 -13.44
N ALA A 393 4.94 -4.92 -13.12
CA ALA A 393 5.54 -3.59 -13.25
C ALA A 393 6.50 -3.29 -12.06
N PRO A 394 7.57 -2.49 -12.24
CA PRO A 394 8.03 -1.93 -13.51
C PRO A 394 8.47 -3.01 -14.50
N PHE A 395 8.01 -2.88 -15.73
CA PHE A 395 8.35 -3.84 -16.79
C PHE A 395 9.83 -3.71 -17.23
N PRO A 396 10.45 -4.75 -17.81
CA PRO A 396 11.87 -4.72 -18.22
C PRO A 396 12.23 -3.55 -19.13
N ASN A 397 11.34 -3.15 -20.04
CA ASN A 397 11.54 -2.00 -20.93
C ASN A 397 11.61 -0.65 -20.19
N GLN A 398 11.15 -0.59 -18.94
CA GLN A 398 11.13 0.64 -18.13
C GLN A 398 12.30 0.72 -17.14
N TRP A 399 13.10 -0.34 -16.98
CA TRP A 399 14.09 -0.45 -15.91
C TRP A 399 15.22 0.58 -16.02
N PHE A 400 15.57 0.96 -17.25
CA PHE A 400 16.69 1.87 -17.54
C PHE A 400 16.24 3.29 -17.89
N ASP A 401 14.93 3.55 -17.93
CA ASP A 401 14.39 4.89 -18.20
C ASP A 401 14.79 5.88 -17.10
N LYS A 402 14.95 7.14 -17.49
CA LYS A 402 15.20 8.23 -16.54
C LYS A 402 13.94 8.52 -15.72
N GLY A 403 14.10 8.64 -14.40
CA GLY A 403 13.05 9.13 -13.50
C GLY A 403 12.88 10.64 -13.61
N SER A 404 11.88 11.18 -12.89
CA SER A 404 11.65 12.63 -12.81
C SER A 404 12.80 13.38 -12.11
N PHE A 405 13.49 12.68 -11.20
CA PHE A 405 14.67 13.17 -10.46
C PHE A 405 15.77 12.12 -10.49
N PRO A 406 17.06 12.49 -10.30
CA PRO A 406 18.18 11.53 -10.26
C PRO A 406 17.98 10.41 -9.25
N ALA A 407 17.46 10.72 -8.05
CA ALA A 407 17.12 9.73 -7.02
C ALA A 407 16.09 8.71 -7.51
N ASN A 408 15.06 9.15 -8.25
CA ASN A 408 14.06 8.27 -8.83
C ASN A 408 14.65 7.37 -9.93
N THR A 409 15.67 7.86 -10.68
CA THR A 409 16.39 7.06 -11.67
C THR A 409 17.17 5.92 -10.99
N LEU A 410 17.91 6.23 -9.91
CA LEU A 410 18.63 5.22 -9.13
C LEU A 410 17.66 4.19 -8.52
N MET A 411 16.58 4.65 -7.89
CA MET A 411 15.59 3.75 -7.29
C MET A 411 14.91 2.86 -8.32
N ARG A 412 14.69 3.34 -9.54
CA ARG A 412 14.14 2.53 -10.64
C ARG A 412 15.08 1.38 -11.01
N ARG A 413 16.41 1.62 -11.08
CA ARG A 413 17.39 0.57 -11.33
C ARG A 413 17.48 -0.45 -10.19
N ILE A 414 17.41 0.02 -8.94
CA ILE A 414 17.34 -0.86 -7.76
C ILE A 414 16.06 -1.72 -7.82
N SER A 415 14.91 -1.09 -8.09
CA SER A 415 13.65 -1.82 -8.24
C SER A 415 13.68 -2.85 -9.38
N ALA A 416 14.44 -2.59 -10.44
CA ALA A 416 14.64 -3.55 -11.53
C ALA A 416 15.32 -4.85 -11.03
N LEU A 417 16.38 -4.74 -10.25
CA LEU A 417 17.06 -5.90 -9.64
C LEU A 417 16.11 -6.64 -8.68
N GLU A 418 15.37 -5.91 -7.86
CA GLU A 418 14.35 -6.51 -6.98
C GLU A 418 13.27 -7.25 -7.79
N MET A 419 12.84 -6.70 -8.94
CA MET A 419 11.86 -7.35 -9.80
C MET A 419 12.35 -8.67 -10.41
N VAL A 420 13.62 -8.81 -10.74
CA VAL A 420 14.20 -10.10 -11.17
C VAL A 420 14.01 -11.15 -10.08
N ILE A 421 14.31 -10.80 -8.83
CA ILE A 421 14.15 -11.69 -7.68
C ILE A 421 12.66 -12.01 -7.44
N ILE A 422 11.79 -11.01 -7.54
CA ILE A 422 10.34 -11.19 -7.41
C ILE A 422 9.82 -12.13 -8.49
N TYR A 423 10.18 -11.93 -9.77
CA TYR A 423 9.73 -12.81 -10.85
C TYR A 423 10.16 -14.26 -10.61
N PHE A 424 11.43 -14.45 -10.21
CA PHE A 424 11.94 -15.78 -9.90
C PHE A 424 11.11 -16.48 -8.83
N PHE A 425 10.84 -15.83 -7.70
CA PHE A 425 10.07 -16.44 -6.62
C PHE A 425 8.56 -16.54 -6.90
N LEU A 426 7.99 -15.69 -7.72
CA LEU A 426 6.60 -15.84 -8.15
C LEU A 426 6.35 -17.12 -8.96
N LEU A 427 7.35 -17.60 -9.72
CA LEU A 427 7.25 -18.91 -10.38
C LEU A 427 7.14 -20.05 -9.35
N PHE A 428 7.91 -20.00 -8.27
CA PHE A 428 7.83 -21.00 -7.21
C PHE A 428 6.63 -20.82 -6.26
N LEU A 429 5.97 -19.67 -6.29
CA LEU A 429 4.68 -19.48 -5.62
C LEU A 429 3.62 -20.44 -6.18
N ILE A 430 3.62 -20.67 -7.50
CA ILE A 430 2.70 -21.63 -8.14
C ILE A 430 2.94 -23.04 -7.57
N TYR A 431 4.22 -23.43 -7.42
CA TYR A 431 4.58 -24.70 -6.80
C TYR A 431 4.14 -24.77 -5.33
N ALA A 432 4.32 -23.71 -4.55
CA ALA A 432 3.87 -23.63 -3.16
C ALA A 432 2.35 -23.80 -3.03
N ILE A 433 1.58 -23.07 -3.87
CA ILE A 433 0.11 -23.18 -3.91
C ILE A 433 -0.32 -24.60 -4.27
N TRP A 434 0.32 -25.21 -5.28
CA TRP A 434 0.04 -26.61 -5.65
C TRP A 434 0.33 -27.59 -4.51
N HIS A 435 1.46 -27.43 -3.84
CA HIS A 435 1.88 -28.30 -2.75
C HIS A 435 0.94 -28.21 -1.55
N TRP A 436 0.56 -26.98 -1.18
CA TRP A 436 -0.33 -26.71 -0.03
C TRP A 436 -1.80 -26.50 -0.41
N ARG A 437 -2.24 -26.93 -1.61
CA ARG A 437 -3.61 -26.69 -2.09
C ARG A 437 -4.73 -27.20 -1.18
N LYS A 438 -4.43 -28.16 -0.28
CA LYS A 438 -5.37 -28.66 0.72
C LYS A 438 -5.44 -27.80 1.99
N ARG A 439 -4.52 -26.87 2.15
CA ARG A 439 -4.44 -25.97 3.31
C ARG A 439 -5.19 -24.68 3.00
N ILE A 440 -6.17 -24.34 3.87
CA ILE A 440 -6.98 -23.12 3.71
C ILE A 440 -6.12 -21.86 3.81
N GLU A 441 -5.04 -21.92 4.58
CA GLU A 441 -4.17 -20.78 4.88
C GLU A 441 -3.53 -20.22 3.63
N ILE A 442 -3.07 -21.08 2.70
CA ILE A 442 -2.45 -20.60 1.45
C ILE A 442 -3.46 -19.87 0.56
N TRP A 443 -4.71 -20.35 0.55
CA TRP A 443 -5.77 -19.73 -0.24
C TRP A 443 -6.20 -18.39 0.34
N VAL A 444 -6.42 -18.30 1.66
CA VAL A 444 -6.78 -17.04 2.31
C VAL A 444 -5.71 -15.97 2.03
N VAL A 445 -4.43 -16.31 2.21
CA VAL A 445 -3.32 -15.39 1.95
C VAL A 445 -3.25 -15.00 0.48
N SER A 446 -3.24 -15.99 -0.42
CA SER A 446 -3.03 -15.72 -1.85
C SER A 446 -4.18 -14.93 -2.47
N ILE A 447 -5.44 -15.29 -2.14
CA ILE A 447 -6.62 -14.59 -2.67
C ILE A 447 -6.69 -13.18 -2.09
N PHE A 448 -6.45 -12.99 -0.79
CA PHE A 448 -6.45 -11.68 -0.16
C PHE A 448 -5.41 -10.75 -0.79
N CYS A 449 -4.16 -11.19 -0.90
CA CYS A 449 -3.10 -10.38 -1.49
C CYS A 449 -3.39 -10.05 -2.97
N THR A 450 -3.81 -11.05 -3.75
CA THR A 450 -4.16 -10.87 -5.16
C THR A 450 -5.32 -9.90 -5.34
N TYR A 451 -6.38 -10.04 -4.54
CA TYR A 451 -7.55 -9.16 -4.60
C TYR A 451 -7.17 -7.69 -4.38
N ILE A 452 -6.46 -7.38 -3.29
CA ILE A 452 -6.06 -5.99 -3.00
C ILE A 452 -5.13 -5.45 -4.08
N MET A 453 -4.18 -6.27 -4.55
CA MET A 453 -3.27 -5.88 -5.62
C MET A 453 -4.04 -5.60 -6.92
N LEU A 454 -5.03 -6.40 -7.29
CA LEU A 454 -5.86 -6.15 -8.48
C LEU A 454 -6.61 -4.82 -8.38
N VAL A 455 -7.20 -4.50 -7.22
CA VAL A 455 -7.84 -3.21 -7.01
C VAL A 455 -6.82 -2.06 -7.18
N TYR A 456 -5.60 -2.21 -6.68
CA TYR A 456 -4.54 -1.22 -6.92
C TYR A 456 -4.19 -1.08 -8.40
N GLY A 457 -4.14 -2.18 -9.16
CA GLY A 457 -3.87 -2.17 -10.60
C GLY A 457 -4.97 -1.52 -11.42
N LEU A 458 -6.22 -1.61 -10.97
CA LEU A 458 -7.34 -0.90 -11.59
C LEU A 458 -7.22 0.63 -11.40
N VAL A 459 -6.69 1.08 -10.26
CA VAL A 459 -6.77 2.46 -9.82
C VAL A 459 -5.47 3.23 -10.03
N ILE A 460 -4.31 2.64 -9.71
CA ILE A 460 -3.03 3.34 -9.63
C ILE A 460 -2.29 3.25 -10.97
N CYS A 461 -2.25 4.34 -11.72
CA CYS A 461 -1.53 4.42 -13.00
C CYS A 461 -0.03 4.72 -12.80
N ASN A 462 0.38 5.29 -11.67
CA ASN A 462 1.78 5.62 -11.40
C ASN A 462 2.52 4.41 -10.83
N VAL A 463 3.46 3.85 -11.61
CA VAL A 463 4.24 2.64 -11.25
C VAL A 463 5.02 2.80 -9.96
N GLY A 464 5.62 3.97 -9.71
CA GLY A 464 6.38 4.21 -8.48
C GLY A 464 5.49 4.16 -7.23
N SER A 465 4.32 4.79 -7.30
CA SER A 465 3.31 4.72 -6.24
C SER A 465 2.78 3.29 -6.06
N LEU A 466 2.49 2.60 -7.17
CA LEU A 466 2.03 1.21 -7.16
C LEU A 466 3.06 0.28 -6.53
N TYR A 467 4.34 0.41 -6.91
CA TYR A 467 5.43 -0.40 -6.39
C TYR A 467 5.53 -0.31 -4.87
N ARG A 468 5.41 0.90 -4.31
CA ARG A 468 5.39 1.14 -2.87
C ARG A 468 4.12 0.58 -2.21
N MET A 469 2.94 0.83 -2.80
CA MET A 469 1.67 0.47 -2.17
C MET A 469 1.39 -1.04 -2.18
N ARG A 470 1.84 -1.77 -3.21
CA ARG A 470 1.69 -3.23 -3.29
C ARG A 470 2.72 -3.99 -2.46
N TYR A 471 3.76 -3.32 -1.94
CA TYR A 471 4.89 -3.96 -1.29
C TYR A 471 4.48 -4.96 -0.21
N ALA A 472 3.56 -4.58 0.67
CA ALA A 472 3.07 -5.45 1.73
C ALA A 472 2.55 -6.80 1.20
N TYR A 473 1.79 -6.76 0.12
CA TYR A 473 1.10 -7.93 -0.45
C TYR A 473 2.04 -8.78 -1.29
N ILE A 474 2.84 -8.15 -2.14
CA ILE A 474 3.77 -8.87 -3.02
C ILE A 474 4.86 -9.59 -2.20
N MET A 475 5.35 -8.99 -1.10
CA MET A 475 6.36 -9.62 -0.26
C MET A 475 5.83 -10.80 0.54
N ILE A 476 4.56 -10.80 0.93
CA ILE A 476 3.90 -11.98 1.50
C ILE A 476 3.92 -13.12 0.46
N LEU A 477 3.53 -12.84 -0.78
CA LEU A 477 3.53 -13.84 -1.86
C LEU A 477 4.95 -14.32 -2.20
N VAL A 478 5.94 -13.42 -2.20
CA VAL A 478 7.35 -13.76 -2.40
C VAL A 478 7.86 -14.68 -1.28
N ALA A 479 7.49 -14.43 -0.01
CA ALA A 479 7.87 -15.31 1.09
C ALA A 479 7.35 -16.74 0.89
N PHE A 480 6.13 -16.91 0.40
CA PHE A 480 5.61 -18.24 0.02
C PHE A 480 6.28 -18.80 -1.23
N GLY A 481 6.70 -17.94 -2.18
CA GLY A 481 7.51 -18.34 -3.33
C GLY A 481 8.88 -18.88 -2.92
N VAL A 482 9.56 -18.22 -1.98
CA VAL A 482 10.82 -18.74 -1.38
C VAL A 482 10.60 -20.09 -0.72
N ALA A 483 9.50 -20.24 0.03
CA ALA A 483 9.15 -21.52 0.63
C ALA A 483 8.94 -22.61 -0.43
N GLY A 484 8.26 -22.28 -1.54
CA GLY A 484 8.09 -23.16 -2.69
C GLY A 484 9.42 -23.56 -3.33
N PHE A 485 10.34 -22.62 -3.50
CA PHE A 485 11.68 -22.90 -4.01
C PHE A 485 12.45 -23.85 -3.09
N ILE A 486 12.47 -23.61 -1.78
CA ILE A 486 13.14 -24.50 -0.81
C ILE A 486 12.60 -25.91 -0.91
N MET A 487 11.28 -26.10 -0.91
CA MET A 487 10.64 -27.41 -1.04
C MET A 487 10.95 -28.09 -2.38
N PHE A 488 11.01 -27.32 -3.47
CA PHE A 488 11.36 -27.83 -4.77
C PHE A 488 12.81 -28.39 -4.81
N ILE A 489 13.78 -27.64 -4.28
CA ILE A 489 15.16 -28.10 -4.17
C ILE A 489 15.29 -29.36 -3.30
N GLU A 490 14.59 -29.43 -2.17
CA GLU A 490 14.60 -30.60 -1.31
C GLU A 490 14.04 -31.85 -2.01
N ARG A 491 12.99 -31.68 -2.79
CA ARG A 491 12.43 -32.78 -3.58
C ARG A 491 13.42 -33.30 -4.63
N LEU A 492 14.17 -32.39 -5.29
CA LEU A 492 15.21 -32.79 -6.24
C LEU A 492 16.35 -33.58 -5.55
N LYS A 493 16.81 -33.10 -4.38
CA LYS A 493 17.86 -33.80 -3.62
C LYS A 493 17.44 -35.21 -3.21
N MET A 494 16.20 -35.37 -2.72
CA MET A 494 15.68 -36.70 -2.33
C MET A 494 15.56 -37.65 -3.53
N ARG A 495 15.19 -37.12 -4.71
CA ARG A 495 15.12 -37.94 -5.93
C ARG A 495 16.49 -38.42 -6.37
N ASN A 496 17.52 -37.57 -6.30
CA ASN A 496 18.88 -37.92 -6.69
C ASN A 496 19.58 -38.89 -5.68
N MET A 497 19.10 -38.96 -4.43
CA MET A 497 19.60 -39.94 -3.45
C MET A 497 18.97 -41.32 -3.60
N ASN A 498 17.82 -41.39 -4.27
CA ASN A 498 17.08 -42.65 -4.49
C ASN A 498 17.28 -43.22 -5.92
N SER A 499 18.01 -42.52 -6.79
CA SER A 499 18.48 -42.98 -8.10
C SER A 499 19.94 -43.46 -8.02
#